data_07f1ce2ec2370015cca6a19b2c577c08
#
_entry.id   07f1ce2ec2370015cca6a19b2c577c08
#
_cell.length_a   1.000
_cell.length_b   1.000
_cell.length_c   1.000
_cell.angle_alpha   90.00
_cell.angle_beta   90.00
_cell.angle_gamma   90.00
#
_symmetry.space_group_name_H-M   'P 1'
#
loop_
_entity.id
_entity.type
_entity.pdbx_description
1 polymer ?
#
loop_
_entity_poly.entity_id
_entity_poly.type
_entity_poly.pdbx_seq_one_letter_code
_entity_poly.pdbx_strand_id
1 'polypeptide(L)'
;MNFVTFRLRLVLLIVLATGAVASTAVAAPPTYVYRYMAFVTMNGHGTVTSVPKGIACPKECRSAWIRGTHLRLVAKPAPGWRLASFTSRWCKSVGGVCAFDLVSPHDCVGGACPVGAFGVQVRFVKL
;
A
#
# COMPACT_ATOMS: atom_id res chain seq x y z
N MET A 1 -53.96 -51.71 -34.29
CA MET A 1 -53.27 -50.41 -34.38
C MET A 1 -53.28 -49.78 -33.02
N ASN A 2 -52.20 -49.79 -32.36
CA ASN A 2 -52.11 -49.29 -30.98
C ASN A 2 -51.68 -47.82 -30.98
N PHE A 3 -52.67 -46.94 -30.87
CA PHE A 3 -52.40 -45.50 -30.69
C PHE A 3 -51.74 -45.15 -29.36
N VAL A 4 -51.68 -46.13 -28.46
CA VAL A 4 -51.10 -45.96 -27.11
C VAL A 4 -49.56 -45.88 -27.14
N THR A 5 -48.93 -46.59 -28.07
CA THR A 5 -47.47 -46.62 -28.18
C THR A 5 -46.88 -45.37 -28.83
N PHE A 6 -47.69 -44.58 -29.56
CA PHE A 6 -47.20 -43.36 -30.20
C PHE A 6 -47.17 -42.17 -29.26
N ARG A 7 -48.04 -42.16 -28.25
CA ARG A 7 -48.07 -41.09 -27.25
C ARG A 7 -46.93 -41.17 -26.21
N LEU A 8 -46.41 -42.38 -26.00
CA LEU A 8 -45.37 -42.60 -25.02
C LEU A 8 -43.96 -42.19 -25.52
N ARG A 9 -43.78 -42.10 -26.83
CA ARG A 9 -42.51 -41.70 -27.42
C ARG A 9 -42.36 -40.17 -27.56
N LEU A 10 -43.49 -39.45 -27.55
CA LEU A 10 -43.44 -37.98 -27.67
C LEU A 10 -43.21 -37.29 -26.34
N VAL A 11 -43.48 -37.95 -25.23
CA VAL A 11 -43.27 -37.39 -23.88
C VAL A 11 -41.82 -37.51 -23.43
N LEU A 12 -41.06 -38.43 -24.02
CA LEU A 12 -39.67 -38.67 -23.60
C LEU A 12 -38.64 -37.71 -24.24
N LEU A 13 -39.08 -36.87 -25.20
CA LEU A 13 -38.20 -35.94 -25.92
C LEU A 13 -38.25 -34.49 -25.39
N ILE A 14 -39.07 -34.22 -24.36
CA ILE A 14 -39.24 -32.86 -23.84
C ILE A 14 -38.42 -32.60 -22.56
N VAL A 15 -37.76 -33.61 -22.01
CA VAL A 15 -37.09 -33.47 -20.69
C VAL A 15 -35.59 -33.18 -20.75
N LEU A 16 -35.01 -32.98 -21.93
CA LEU A 16 -33.57 -32.71 -22.06
C LEU A 16 -33.20 -31.30 -22.48
N ALA A 17 -34.10 -30.32 -22.30
CA ALA A 17 -33.73 -28.89 -22.39
C ALA A 17 -33.65 -28.28 -20.99
N THR A 18 -32.92 -28.93 -20.07
CA THR A 18 -32.42 -28.21 -18.88
C THR A 18 -31.33 -27.27 -19.36
N GLY A 19 -31.75 -26.05 -19.66
CA GLY A 19 -30.82 -25.00 -19.98
C GLY A 19 -29.77 -24.89 -18.87
N ALA A 20 -28.51 -25.08 -19.24
CA ALA A 20 -27.40 -24.72 -18.38
C ALA A 20 -27.51 -23.25 -18.14
N VAL A 21 -27.95 -22.85 -16.94
CA VAL A 21 -27.87 -21.46 -16.50
C VAL A 21 -26.39 -21.19 -16.36
N ALA A 22 -25.81 -20.55 -17.37
CA ALA A 22 -24.46 -20.05 -17.28
C ALA A 22 -24.44 -19.00 -16.17
N SER A 23 -23.91 -19.36 -15.01
CA SER A 23 -23.65 -18.41 -13.94
C SER A 23 -22.57 -17.46 -14.44
N THR A 24 -22.98 -16.27 -14.87
CA THR A 24 -22.02 -15.21 -15.13
C THR A 24 -21.42 -14.80 -13.80
N ALA A 25 -20.20 -15.24 -13.53
CA ALA A 25 -19.45 -14.75 -12.39
C ALA A 25 -19.14 -13.27 -12.65
N VAL A 26 -19.77 -12.40 -11.85
CA VAL A 26 -19.43 -10.97 -11.86
C VAL A 26 -18.05 -10.86 -11.23
N ALA A 27 -17.07 -10.40 -12.00
CA ALA A 27 -15.75 -10.12 -11.48
C ALA A 27 -15.84 -9.06 -10.38
N ALA A 28 -15.19 -9.31 -9.23
CA ALA A 28 -15.10 -8.32 -8.17
C ALA A 28 -14.42 -7.05 -8.71
N PRO A 29 -14.88 -5.84 -8.32
CA PRO A 29 -14.24 -4.60 -8.75
C PRO A 29 -12.78 -4.58 -8.28
N PRO A 30 -11.85 -4.01 -9.07
CA PRO A 30 -10.45 -3.94 -8.68
C PRO A 30 -10.31 -3.15 -7.38
N THR A 31 -9.63 -3.76 -6.40
CA THR A 31 -9.31 -3.08 -5.15
C THR A 31 -8.07 -2.22 -5.38
N TYR A 32 -8.24 -0.91 -5.39
CA TYR A 32 -7.13 0.02 -5.50
C TYR A 32 -6.40 0.11 -4.16
N VAL A 33 -5.13 -0.27 -4.16
CA VAL A 33 -4.27 -0.09 -2.99
C VAL A 33 -3.50 1.22 -3.17
N TYR A 34 -3.83 2.21 -2.36
CA TYR A 34 -3.12 3.47 -2.37
C TYR A 34 -1.78 3.34 -1.64
N ARG A 35 -0.72 3.81 -2.29
CA ARG A 35 0.61 3.85 -1.72
C ARG A 35 1.04 5.29 -1.50
N TYR A 36 1.64 5.54 -0.36
CA TYR A 36 2.27 6.81 -0.02
C TYR A 36 3.78 6.66 -0.05
N MET A 37 4.45 7.67 -0.59
CA MET A 37 5.89 7.71 -0.66
C MET A 37 6.45 8.52 0.51
N ALA A 38 7.48 8.01 1.16
CA ALA A 38 8.31 8.77 2.07
C ALA A 38 9.72 8.87 1.52
N PHE A 39 10.36 10.01 1.72
CA PHE A 39 11.73 10.24 1.29
C PHE A 39 12.53 11.00 2.35
N VAL A 40 13.81 10.67 2.41
CA VAL A 40 14.77 11.28 3.34
C VAL A 40 15.78 12.07 2.54
N THR A 41 15.95 13.34 2.93
CA THR A 41 17.06 14.16 2.48
C THR A 41 18.12 14.18 3.58
N MET A 42 19.32 13.72 3.27
CA MET A 42 20.38 13.54 4.25
C MET A 42 21.58 14.41 3.93
N ASN A 43 22.09 15.14 4.94
CA ASN A 43 23.33 15.88 4.89
C ASN A 43 24.30 15.34 5.94
N GLY A 44 25.57 15.23 5.57
CA GLY A 44 26.60 14.67 6.43
C GLY A 44 26.70 13.14 6.31
N HIS A 45 27.34 12.51 7.26
CA HIS A 45 27.58 11.08 7.25
C HIS A 45 26.84 10.35 8.37
N GLY A 46 26.11 9.33 7.97
CA GLY A 46 25.29 8.51 8.84
C GLY A 46 24.37 7.63 8.02
N THR A 47 23.42 7.01 8.67
CA THR A 47 22.41 6.16 8.05
C THR A 47 21.02 6.50 8.56
N VAL A 48 20.02 6.31 7.70
CA VAL A 48 18.61 6.36 8.09
C VAL A 48 17.94 5.09 7.59
N THR A 49 17.33 4.36 8.48
CA THR A 49 16.61 3.12 8.17
C THR A 49 15.14 3.25 8.56
N SER A 50 14.28 2.48 7.93
CA SER A 50 12.85 2.46 8.21
C SER A 50 12.35 1.13 8.77
N VAL A 51 11.30 1.22 9.57
CA VAL A 51 10.47 0.08 9.97
C VAL A 51 9.01 0.46 9.68
N PRO A 52 8.31 -0.25 8.82
CA PRO A 52 8.73 -1.40 8.00
C PRO A 52 9.87 -1.08 7.03
N LYS A 53 10.59 -2.11 6.63
CA LYS A 53 11.73 -2.01 5.73
C LYS A 53 11.38 -1.35 4.39
N GLY A 54 12.25 -0.52 3.88
CA GLY A 54 12.09 0.17 2.60
C GLY A 54 13.09 1.30 2.40
N ILE A 55 13.39 2.05 3.43
CA ILE A 55 14.44 3.07 3.44
C ILE A 55 15.70 2.52 4.11
N ALA A 56 16.82 2.65 3.42
CA ALA A 56 18.17 2.34 3.88
C ALA A 56 19.13 3.39 3.30
N CYS A 57 18.96 4.64 3.73
CA CYS A 57 19.76 5.77 3.26
C CYS A 57 21.20 5.70 3.79
N PRO A 58 22.23 5.93 2.97
CA PRO A 58 22.22 6.67 1.70
C PRO A 58 21.91 5.87 0.44
N LYS A 59 21.80 4.54 0.47
CA LYS A 59 21.53 3.73 -0.73
C LYS A 59 20.12 3.90 -1.27
N GLU A 60 19.14 3.78 -0.39
CA GLU A 60 17.72 3.88 -0.69
C GLU A 60 17.09 4.92 0.24
N CYS A 61 16.95 6.15 -0.25
CA CYS A 61 16.42 7.25 0.55
C CYS A 61 14.93 7.49 0.39
N ARG A 62 14.25 6.67 -0.40
CA ARG A 62 12.81 6.74 -0.60
C ARG A 62 12.19 5.37 -0.77
N SER A 63 10.96 5.22 -0.33
CA SER A 63 10.17 4.01 -0.56
C SER A 63 8.69 4.34 -0.45
N ALA A 64 7.85 3.38 -0.83
CA ALA A 64 6.41 3.52 -0.77
C ALA A 64 5.79 2.38 0.01
N TRP A 65 4.78 2.70 0.81
CA TRP A 65 4.01 1.76 1.61
C TRP A 65 2.52 1.97 1.41
N ILE A 66 1.74 0.99 1.77
CA ILE A 66 0.29 1.12 1.75
C ILE A 66 -0.18 2.19 2.74
N ARG A 67 -1.26 2.86 2.39
CA ARG A 67 -1.93 3.83 3.26
C ARG A 67 -2.21 3.23 4.64
N GLY A 68 -2.01 4.02 5.67
CA GLY A 68 -2.21 3.62 7.06
C GLY A 68 -1.01 2.94 7.71
N THR A 69 0.08 2.72 6.97
CA THR A 69 1.30 2.17 7.54
C THR A 69 1.88 3.10 8.59
N HIS A 70 2.16 2.58 9.76
CA HIS A 70 2.93 3.28 10.78
C HIS A 70 4.41 3.19 10.44
N LEU A 71 4.99 4.30 10.01
CA LEU A 71 6.39 4.37 9.59
C LEU A 71 7.26 4.93 10.70
N ARG A 72 8.35 4.26 10.95
CA ARG A 72 9.35 4.66 11.91
C ARG A 72 10.70 4.78 11.22
N LEU A 73 11.31 5.95 11.30
CA LEU A 73 12.65 6.24 10.76
C LEU A 73 13.64 6.35 11.89
N VAL A 74 14.78 5.69 11.74
CA VAL A 74 15.86 5.70 12.73
C VAL A 74 17.12 6.27 12.09
N ALA A 75 17.62 7.36 12.62
CA ALA A 75 18.86 7.99 12.20
C ALA A 75 20.02 7.59 13.10
N LYS A 76 21.12 7.12 12.49
CA LYS A 76 22.35 6.77 13.19
C LYS A 76 23.53 7.54 12.59
N PRO A 77 24.22 8.38 13.36
CA PRO A 77 25.42 9.06 12.86
C PRO A 77 26.56 8.06 12.64
N ALA A 78 27.39 8.36 11.64
CA ALA A 78 28.65 7.62 11.43
C ALA A 78 29.66 7.91 12.56
N PRO A 79 30.67 7.06 12.76
CA PRO A 79 31.74 7.35 13.71
C PRO A 79 32.39 8.72 13.44
N GLY A 80 32.52 9.55 14.47
CA GLY A 80 33.03 10.90 14.36
C GLY A 80 31.97 11.96 13.96
N TRP A 81 30.73 11.55 13.85
CA TRP A 81 29.60 12.42 13.51
C TRP A 81 28.53 12.36 14.59
N ARG A 82 27.68 13.40 14.65
CA ARG A 82 26.51 13.44 15.51
C ARG A 82 25.27 13.86 14.74
N LEU A 83 24.13 13.48 15.21
CA LEU A 83 22.84 13.96 14.67
C LEU A 83 22.63 15.40 15.15
N ALA A 84 22.59 16.34 14.21
CA ALA A 84 22.34 17.74 14.50
C ALA A 84 20.85 18.08 14.46
N SER A 85 20.15 17.57 13.45
CA SER A 85 18.71 17.78 13.31
C SER A 85 18.07 16.63 12.56
N PHE A 86 16.84 16.33 12.95
CA PHE A 86 15.98 15.37 12.32
C PHE A 86 14.58 15.99 12.26
N THR A 87 14.28 16.65 11.16
CA THR A 87 13.10 17.50 11.05
C THR A 87 12.12 17.02 10.01
N SER A 88 10.87 17.02 10.39
CA SER A 88 9.74 16.77 9.50
C SER A 88 8.50 17.45 10.07
N ARG A 89 7.62 17.92 9.19
CA ARG A 89 6.31 18.39 9.62
C ARG A 89 5.38 17.27 10.09
N TRP A 90 5.76 16.02 9.85
CA TRP A 90 4.94 14.82 10.11
C TRP A 90 5.25 14.16 11.44
N CYS A 91 6.41 14.40 12.00
CA CYS A 91 6.84 13.82 13.26
C CYS A 91 7.68 14.78 14.10
N LYS A 92 7.73 14.54 15.39
CA LYS A 92 8.77 15.05 16.26
C LYS A 92 9.80 13.95 16.47
N SER A 93 11.06 14.25 16.17
CA SER A 93 12.12 13.29 16.42
C SER A 93 12.50 13.27 17.90
N VAL A 94 12.59 12.07 18.45
CA VAL A 94 13.05 11.83 19.82
C VAL A 94 14.13 10.77 19.77
N GLY A 95 15.33 11.10 20.26
CA GLY A 95 16.43 10.12 20.30
C GLY A 95 16.87 9.59 18.92
N GLY A 96 16.75 10.40 17.87
CA GLY A 96 17.08 9.97 16.51
C GLY A 96 16.00 9.09 15.84
N VAL A 97 14.80 9.06 16.39
CA VAL A 97 13.65 8.34 15.84
C VAL A 97 12.53 9.31 15.46
N CYS A 98 12.02 9.14 14.26
CA CYS A 98 10.88 9.89 13.75
C CYS A 98 9.78 8.90 13.36
N ALA A 99 8.64 8.93 14.02
CA ALA A 99 7.54 8.02 13.77
C ALA A 99 6.27 8.79 13.39
N PHE A 100 5.58 8.32 12.35
CA PHE A 100 4.33 8.91 11.87
C PHE A 100 3.53 7.90 11.05
N ASP A 101 2.24 8.17 10.92
CA ASP A 101 1.36 7.34 10.11
C ASP A 101 1.27 7.90 8.69
N LEU A 102 1.32 7.01 7.70
CA LEU A 102 1.16 7.36 6.30
C LEU A 102 -0.33 7.58 5.98
N VAL A 103 -0.89 8.62 6.55
CA VAL A 103 -2.25 9.07 6.32
C VAL A 103 -2.25 10.56 6.02
N SER A 104 -3.06 10.97 5.06
CA SER A 104 -3.26 12.39 4.82
C SER A 104 -4.41 12.91 5.70
N PRO A 105 -4.26 14.06 6.36
CA PRO A 105 -5.36 14.67 7.09
C PRO A 105 -6.54 15.09 6.19
N HIS A 106 -6.32 15.10 4.89
CA HIS A 106 -7.34 15.41 3.87
C HIS A 106 -7.76 14.15 3.11
N ASP A 107 -7.98 13.07 3.82
CA ASP A 107 -8.31 11.79 3.23
C ASP A 107 -9.53 11.85 2.32
N CYS A 108 -9.26 11.62 1.05
CA CYS A 108 -10.20 11.17 0.03
C CYS A 108 -11.60 11.82 0.08
N VAL A 109 -11.71 13.07 -0.31
CA VAL A 109 -13.00 13.68 -0.58
C VAL A 109 -13.39 13.35 -2.03
N GLY A 110 -14.53 12.67 -2.21
CA GLY A 110 -15.06 12.38 -3.54
C GLY A 110 -14.31 11.29 -4.33
N GLY A 111 -13.63 10.36 -3.66
CA GLY A 111 -12.96 9.22 -4.32
C GLY A 111 -11.58 9.52 -4.90
N ALA A 112 -11.13 10.76 -4.86
CA ALA A 112 -9.77 11.12 -5.23
C ALA A 112 -8.90 11.24 -3.98
N CYS A 113 -7.89 10.38 -3.87
CA CYS A 113 -6.90 10.46 -2.79
C CYS A 113 -5.66 11.14 -3.32
N PRO A 114 -5.21 12.25 -2.73
CA PRO A 114 -3.94 12.84 -3.14
C PRO A 114 -2.82 11.86 -2.82
N VAL A 115 -1.96 11.66 -3.80
CA VAL A 115 -0.73 10.89 -3.61
C VAL A 115 0.19 11.74 -2.74
N GLY A 116 0.25 11.45 -1.44
CA GLY A 116 1.08 12.17 -0.48
C GLY A 116 2.53 11.72 -0.54
N ALA A 117 3.44 12.68 -0.61
CA ALA A 117 4.85 12.46 -0.39
C ALA A 117 5.24 13.06 0.97
N PHE A 118 5.87 12.24 1.81
CA PHE A 118 6.30 12.62 3.16
C PHE A 118 7.81 12.87 3.16
N GLY A 119 8.21 14.12 3.26
CA GLY A 119 9.61 14.50 3.29
C GLY A 119 10.16 14.61 4.70
N VAL A 120 11.35 14.08 4.92
CA VAL A 120 12.08 14.13 6.17
C VAL A 120 13.51 14.60 5.90
N GLN A 121 13.99 15.56 6.67
CA GLN A 121 15.35 16.07 6.57
C GLN A 121 16.19 15.63 7.75
N VAL A 122 17.35 15.06 7.47
CA VAL A 122 18.30 14.61 8.48
C VAL A 122 19.63 15.30 8.23
N ARG A 123 20.18 15.87 9.28
CA ARG A 123 21.49 16.52 9.24
C ARG A 123 22.42 15.92 10.28
N PHE A 124 23.52 15.41 9.82
CA PHE A 124 24.65 15.02 10.65
C PHE A 124 25.74 16.06 10.56
N VAL A 125 26.43 16.31 11.64
CA VAL A 125 27.56 17.23 11.70
C VAL A 125 28.76 16.51 12.30
N LYS A 126 29.93 16.93 11.86
CA LYS A 126 31.19 16.36 12.37
C LYS A 126 31.40 16.78 13.82
N LEU A 127 31.88 15.86 14.63
CA LEU A 127 32.29 16.10 16.01
C LEU A 127 33.51 17.02 16.10
#